data_b0da49eb117cd72db162db99198f6488
#
_entry.id   b0da49eb117cd72db162db99198f6488
#
_cell.length_a   1.000
_cell.length_b   1.000
_cell.length_c   1.000
_cell.angle_alpha   90.00
_cell.angle_beta   90.00
_cell.angle_gamma   90.00
#
_symmetry.space_group_name_H-M   'P 1'
#
loop_
_entity.id
_entity.type
_entity.pdbx_description
1 polymer ?
#
loop_
_entity_poly.entity_id
_entity_poly.type
_entity_poly.pdbx_seq_one_letter_code
_entity_poly.pdbx_strand_id
1 'polypeptide(L)'
;ARAIDEVKADMESERPMDRLVCGDVGFGKTEVALRAVFKAVMDGRQAAVLVPTTLLAAQHFATFAERFAQFPIRVEVLSRFLTAGQARAVLAGLAAGEVDVVIGTHRLLGADVSIPKLGLLVVDEEQRFGVTHKERIKEMSVGVDVVTLSATPIPRTLEMSLTGIR
;
A
#
# COMPACT_ATOMS: atom_id res chain seq x y z
N ALA A 1 7.85 -13.92 -9.74
CA ALA A 1 9.25 -13.50 -9.83
C ALA A 1 9.44 -12.32 -10.76
N ARG A 2 8.91 -12.40 -11.99
CA ARG A 2 9.07 -11.34 -12.96
C ARG A 2 8.40 -10.02 -12.49
N ALA A 3 7.19 -10.12 -11.96
CA ALA A 3 6.50 -8.93 -11.47
C ALA A 3 7.26 -8.28 -10.32
N ILE A 4 7.88 -9.08 -9.48
CA ILE A 4 8.67 -8.59 -8.36
C ILE A 4 9.91 -7.85 -8.87
N ASP A 5 10.59 -8.41 -9.85
CA ASP A 5 11.78 -7.79 -10.42
C ASP A 5 11.45 -6.47 -11.12
N GLU A 6 10.34 -6.41 -11.84
CA GLU A 6 9.87 -5.20 -12.48
C GLU A 6 9.52 -4.11 -11.47
N VAL A 7 8.86 -4.48 -10.39
CA VAL A 7 8.51 -3.53 -9.33
C VAL A 7 9.77 -2.96 -8.70
N LYS A 8 10.75 -3.79 -8.42
CA LYS A 8 12.03 -3.33 -7.88
C LYS A 8 12.72 -2.36 -8.82
N ALA A 9 12.75 -2.68 -10.10
CA ALA A 9 13.38 -1.82 -11.10
C ALA A 9 12.68 -0.46 -11.17
N ASP A 10 11.35 -0.46 -11.15
CA ASP A 10 10.57 0.78 -11.16
C ASP A 10 10.82 1.62 -9.92
N MET A 11 10.91 0.99 -8.75
CA MET A 11 11.15 1.69 -7.50
C MET A 11 12.55 2.29 -7.43
N GLU A 12 13.50 1.73 -8.15
CA GLU A 12 14.87 2.24 -8.19
C GLU A 12 15.04 3.35 -9.22
N SER A 13 14.04 3.59 -10.07
CA SER A 13 14.10 4.66 -11.05
C SER A 13 13.83 6.01 -10.39
N GLU A 14 14.19 7.09 -11.07
CA GLU A 14 13.97 8.45 -10.58
C GLU A 14 12.50 8.85 -10.66
N ARG A 15 11.72 8.17 -11.48
CA ARG A 15 10.29 8.47 -11.65
C ARG A 15 9.45 7.65 -10.70
N PRO A 16 8.43 8.25 -10.08
CA PRO A 16 7.51 7.47 -9.25
C PRO A 16 6.84 6.37 -10.07
N MET A 17 6.73 5.20 -9.46
CA MET A 17 6.10 4.06 -10.08
C MET A 17 4.58 4.13 -9.94
N ASP A 18 3.87 3.72 -10.97
CA ASP A 18 2.43 3.51 -10.90
C ASP A 18 2.16 2.20 -11.64
N ARG A 19 2.00 1.12 -10.89
CA ARG A 19 1.91 -0.22 -11.45
C ARG A 19 0.68 -0.96 -10.96
N LEU A 20 -0.06 -1.52 -11.90
CA LEU A 20 -1.21 -2.37 -11.60
C LEU A 20 -0.75 -3.84 -11.57
N VAL A 21 -0.99 -4.50 -10.47
CA VAL A 21 -0.71 -5.92 -10.31
C VAL A 21 -2.03 -6.67 -10.24
N CYS A 22 -2.25 -7.54 -11.21
CA CYS A 22 -3.46 -8.35 -11.30
C CYS A 22 -3.10 -9.82 -11.13
N GLY A 23 -4.00 -10.56 -10.53
CA GLY A 23 -3.78 -11.99 -10.34
C GLY A 23 -4.87 -12.60 -9.50
N ASP A 24 -4.76 -13.91 -9.33
CA ASP A 24 -5.69 -14.64 -8.49
C ASP A 24 -5.59 -14.17 -7.05
N VAL A 25 -6.70 -14.32 -6.34
CA VAL A 25 -6.77 -14.01 -4.94
C VAL A 25 -5.68 -14.75 -4.19
N GLY A 26 -4.88 -14.02 -3.45
CA GLY A 26 -3.92 -14.60 -2.53
C GLY A 26 -2.48 -14.35 -2.90
N PHE A 27 -1.73 -15.39 -3.01
CA PHE A 27 -0.27 -15.37 -2.97
C PHE A 27 0.47 -14.35 -3.82
N GLY A 28 0.19 -14.31 -5.12
CA GLY A 28 1.02 -13.54 -6.04
C GLY A 28 1.00 -12.04 -5.76
N LYS A 29 -0.17 -11.48 -5.62
CA LYS A 29 -0.29 -10.04 -5.41
C LYS A 29 0.16 -9.62 -4.02
N THR A 30 -0.12 -10.42 -3.00
CA THR A 30 0.31 -10.11 -1.64
C THR A 30 1.82 -10.17 -1.52
N GLU A 31 2.44 -11.15 -2.17
CA GLU A 31 3.89 -11.27 -2.16
C GLU A 31 4.56 -10.06 -2.83
N VAL A 32 4.01 -9.59 -3.94
CA VAL A 32 4.52 -8.38 -4.60
C VAL A 32 4.44 -7.19 -3.67
N ALA A 33 3.30 -7.02 -2.99
CA ALA A 33 3.11 -5.93 -2.04
C ALA A 33 4.11 -6.01 -0.89
N LEU A 34 4.29 -7.20 -0.32
CA LEU A 34 5.22 -7.41 0.79
C LEU A 34 6.65 -7.02 0.40
N ARG A 35 7.08 -7.42 -0.78
CA ARG A 35 8.44 -7.13 -1.22
C ARG A 35 8.62 -5.65 -1.58
N ALA A 36 7.61 -5.03 -2.17
CA ALA A 36 7.67 -3.61 -2.46
C ALA A 36 7.74 -2.78 -1.17
N VAL A 37 6.93 -3.15 -0.18
CA VAL A 37 6.93 -2.48 1.12
C VAL A 37 8.29 -2.65 1.81
N PHE A 38 8.83 -3.86 1.80
CA PHE A 38 10.15 -4.12 2.39
C PHE A 38 11.22 -3.24 1.74
N LYS A 39 11.20 -3.15 0.42
CA LYS A 39 12.16 -2.32 -0.32
C LYS A 39 12.05 -0.85 0.10
N ALA A 40 10.83 -0.33 0.17
CA ALA A 40 10.60 1.07 0.54
C ALA A 40 11.13 1.35 1.95
N VAL A 41 10.84 0.45 2.90
CA VAL A 41 11.26 0.63 4.29
C VAL A 41 12.78 0.52 4.41
N MET A 42 13.40 -0.40 3.69
CA MET A 42 14.84 -0.53 3.71
C MET A 42 15.53 0.70 3.10
N ASP A 43 14.85 1.42 2.23
CA ASP A 43 15.34 2.67 1.67
C ASP A 43 15.07 3.87 2.58
N GLY A 44 14.59 3.64 3.79
CA GLY A 44 14.33 4.70 4.77
C GLY A 44 13.01 5.41 4.58
N ARG A 45 12.09 4.84 3.82
CA ARG A 45 10.79 5.45 3.54
C ARG A 45 9.67 4.76 4.31
N GLN A 46 8.54 5.43 4.38
CA GLN A 46 7.33 4.84 4.95
C GLN A 46 6.44 4.29 3.84
N ALA A 47 5.65 3.28 4.16
CA ALA A 47 4.73 2.67 3.22
C ALA A 47 3.33 2.65 3.79
N ALA A 48 2.33 2.84 2.94
CA ALA A 48 0.93 2.75 3.32
C ALA A 48 0.23 1.71 2.46
N VAL A 49 -0.61 0.89 3.08
CA VAL A 49 -1.41 -0.12 2.40
C VAL A 49 -2.88 0.22 2.62
N LEU A 50 -3.55 0.61 1.56
CA LEU A 50 -4.94 1.05 1.61
C LEU A 50 -5.84 -0.07 1.13
N VAL A 51 -6.82 -0.42 1.95
CA VAL A 51 -7.76 -1.51 1.67
C VAL A 51 -9.20 -1.03 1.88
N PRO A 52 -10.18 -1.67 1.22
CA PRO A 52 -11.56 -1.19 1.29
C PRO A 52 -12.33 -1.56 2.56
N THR A 53 -11.88 -2.57 3.30
CA THR A 53 -12.62 -3.04 4.48
C THR A 53 -11.72 -3.24 5.69
N THR A 54 -12.32 -3.15 6.87
CA THR A 54 -11.60 -3.42 8.11
C THR A 54 -11.14 -4.86 8.22
N LEU A 55 -11.88 -5.78 7.64
CA LEU A 55 -11.47 -7.20 7.62
C LEU A 55 -10.18 -7.37 6.83
N LEU A 56 -10.11 -6.77 5.63
CA LEU A 56 -8.90 -6.82 4.82
C LEU A 56 -7.73 -6.13 5.53
N ALA A 57 -7.99 -5.03 6.21
CA ALA A 57 -6.95 -4.35 6.99
C ALA A 57 -6.37 -5.27 8.06
N ALA A 58 -7.23 -5.99 8.78
CA ALA A 58 -6.77 -6.91 9.80
C ALA A 58 -5.98 -8.08 9.21
N GLN A 59 -6.43 -8.61 8.07
CA GLN A 59 -5.75 -9.71 7.40
C GLN A 59 -4.36 -9.29 6.91
N HIS A 60 -4.27 -8.13 6.27
CA HIS A 60 -2.98 -7.63 5.82
C HIS A 60 -2.06 -7.29 6.98
N PHE A 61 -2.62 -6.71 8.04
CA PHE A 61 -1.81 -6.41 9.22
C PHE A 61 -1.16 -7.68 9.78
N ALA A 62 -1.93 -8.75 9.94
CA ALA A 62 -1.41 -10.01 10.44
C ALA A 62 -0.32 -10.56 9.53
N THR A 63 -0.54 -10.53 8.22
CA THR A 63 0.41 -11.04 7.25
C THR A 63 1.71 -10.22 7.25
N PHE A 64 1.60 -8.90 7.24
CA PHE A 64 2.77 -8.03 7.21
C PHE A 64 3.54 -8.09 8.52
N ALA A 65 2.83 -8.08 9.65
CA ALA A 65 3.47 -8.16 10.96
C ALA A 65 4.24 -9.47 11.12
N GLU A 66 3.67 -10.58 10.67
CA GLU A 66 4.34 -11.87 10.73
C GLU A 66 5.56 -11.90 9.81
N ARG A 67 5.41 -11.43 8.58
CA ARG A 67 6.50 -11.45 7.60
C ARG A 67 7.68 -10.60 8.08
N PHE A 68 7.41 -9.48 8.72
CA PHE A 68 8.44 -8.53 9.13
C PHE A 68 8.86 -8.65 10.59
N ALA A 69 8.42 -9.70 11.28
CA ALA A 69 8.66 -9.86 12.72
C ALA A 69 10.14 -9.88 13.11
N GLN A 70 11.00 -10.35 12.21
CA GLN A 70 12.43 -10.44 12.48
C GLN A 70 13.22 -9.20 12.08
N PHE A 71 12.53 -8.18 11.61
CA PHE A 71 13.16 -6.94 11.16
C PHE A 71 12.71 -5.78 12.05
N PRO A 72 13.52 -4.71 12.16
CA PRO A 72 13.13 -3.54 12.95
C PRO A 72 12.12 -2.68 12.17
N ILE A 73 11.02 -3.26 11.77
CA ILE A 73 9.97 -2.62 10.99
C ILE A 73 8.71 -2.54 11.83
N ARG A 74 8.25 -1.32 12.08
CA ARG A 74 7.03 -1.11 12.86
C ARG A 74 5.82 -1.06 11.92
N VAL A 75 4.92 -2.04 12.07
CA VAL A 75 3.69 -2.16 11.28
C VAL A 75 2.52 -1.81 12.18
N GLU A 76 1.66 -0.91 11.74
CA GLU A 76 0.46 -0.51 12.48
C GLU A 76 -0.77 -0.57 11.59
N VAL A 77 -1.93 -0.68 12.21
CA VAL A 77 -3.21 -0.63 11.51
C VAL A 77 -3.96 0.62 11.94
N LEU A 78 -4.64 1.25 11.00
CA LEU A 78 -5.48 2.41 11.29
C LEU A 78 -6.87 2.15 10.73
N SER A 79 -7.83 1.94 11.62
CA SER A 79 -9.20 1.64 11.27
C SER A 79 -10.15 2.21 12.32
N ARG A 80 -11.44 2.18 12.02
CA ARG A 80 -12.46 2.69 12.95
C ARG A 80 -12.57 1.91 14.25
N PHE A 81 -11.98 0.70 14.32
CA PHE A 81 -12.06 -0.12 15.52
C PHE A 81 -11.03 0.23 16.58
N LEU A 82 -10.09 1.09 16.25
CA LEU A 82 -9.14 1.57 17.24
C LEU A 82 -9.84 2.52 18.22
N THR A 83 -9.39 2.50 19.47
CA THR A 83 -9.80 3.52 20.42
C THR A 83 -9.21 4.87 19.99
N ALA A 84 -9.76 5.97 20.49
CA ALA A 84 -9.23 7.29 20.18
C ALA A 84 -7.75 7.42 20.57
N GLY A 85 -7.37 6.83 21.71
CA GLY A 85 -5.99 6.83 22.16
C GLY A 85 -5.07 6.02 21.25
N GLN A 86 -5.53 4.85 20.80
CA GLN A 86 -4.76 4.01 19.88
C GLN A 86 -4.58 4.74 18.55
N ALA A 87 -5.64 5.33 18.02
CA ALA A 87 -5.56 6.08 16.76
C ALA A 87 -4.58 7.26 16.87
N ARG A 88 -4.63 8.00 17.96
CA ARG A 88 -3.71 9.12 18.18
C ARG A 88 -2.26 8.64 18.22
N ALA A 89 -2.01 7.50 18.86
CA ALA A 89 -0.66 6.94 18.92
C ALA A 89 -0.13 6.56 17.53
N VAL A 90 -0.98 5.95 16.70
CA VAL A 90 -0.59 5.60 15.34
C VAL A 90 -0.34 6.86 14.51
N LEU A 91 -1.23 7.84 14.61
CA LEU A 91 -1.09 9.10 13.86
C LEU A 91 0.18 9.85 14.27
N ALA A 92 0.48 9.89 15.54
CA ALA A 92 1.70 10.52 16.03
C ALA A 92 2.95 9.79 15.54
N GLY A 93 2.93 8.47 15.59
CA GLY A 93 4.04 7.66 15.09
C GLY A 93 4.27 7.83 13.59
N LEU A 94 3.19 7.94 12.82
CA LEU A 94 3.30 8.21 11.38
C LEU A 94 3.92 9.58 11.13
N ALA A 95 3.41 10.60 11.79
CA ALA A 95 3.90 11.97 11.62
C ALA A 95 5.36 12.13 12.03
N ALA A 96 5.81 11.35 13.02
CA ALA A 96 7.19 11.36 13.48
C ALA A 96 8.12 10.51 12.61
N GLY A 97 7.58 9.74 11.67
CA GLY A 97 8.36 8.82 10.84
C GLY A 97 8.76 7.54 11.56
N GLU A 98 8.15 7.25 12.70
CA GLU A 98 8.47 6.06 13.51
C GLU A 98 7.68 4.83 13.08
N VAL A 99 6.48 5.01 12.51
CA VAL A 99 5.71 3.92 11.94
C VAL A 99 6.18 3.71 10.52
N ASP A 100 6.72 2.54 10.22
CA ASP A 100 7.27 2.25 8.91
C ASP A 100 6.20 1.85 7.91
N VAL A 101 5.22 1.06 8.36
CA VAL A 101 4.16 0.55 7.50
C VAL A 101 2.83 0.77 8.20
N VAL A 102 1.91 1.42 7.53
CA VAL A 102 0.55 1.56 8.05
C VAL A 102 -0.43 0.92 7.09
N ILE A 103 -1.33 0.12 7.64
CA ILE A 103 -2.38 -0.55 6.87
C ILE A 103 -3.71 0.01 7.35
N GLY A 104 -4.55 0.39 6.44
CA GLY A 104 -5.83 0.95 6.86
C GLY A 104 -6.85 1.04 5.74
N THR A 105 -8.05 1.41 6.15
CA THR A 105 -9.17 1.64 5.25
C THR A 105 -9.12 3.10 4.78
N HIS A 106 -10.24 3.59 4.26
CA HIS A 106 -10.37 5.00 3.88
C HIS A 106 -9.99 5.96 5.02
N ARG A 107 -9.91 5.48 6.25
CA ARG A 107 -9.43 6.27 7.38
C ARG A 107 -8.03 6.84 7.13
N LEU A 108 -7.21 6.14 6.32
CA LEU A 108 -5.88 6.64 5.93
C LEU A 108 -5.94 7.90 5.09
N LEU A 109 -7.08 8.18 4.48
CA LEU A 109 -7.26 9.35 3.61
C LEU A 109 -7.69 10.59 4.38
N GLY A 110 -7.81 10.48 5.69
CA GLY A 110 -8.22 11.61 6.53
C GLY A 110 -7.20 12.73 6.51
N ALA A 111 -7.69 13.96 6.72
CA ALA A 111 -6.83 15.14 6.71
C ALA A 111 -5.85 15.18 7.88
N ASP A 112 -6.11 14.41 8.91
CA ASP A 112 -5.24 14.33 10.11
C ASP A 112 -4.09 13.33 9.95
N VAL A 113 -4.03 12.62 8.80
CA VAL A 113 -2.98 11.64 8.56
C VAL A 113 -1.80 12.32 7.86
N SER A 114 -0.64 12.24 8.48
CA SER A 114 0.60 12.78 7.92
C SER A 114 1.64 11.67 7.86
N ILE A 115 2.18 11.43 6.67
CA ILE A 115 3.21 10.41 6.44
C ILE A 115 4.37 11.09 5.70
N PRO A 116 5.25 11.78 6.42
CA PRO A 116 6.25 12.66 5.78
C PRO A 116 7.25 11.94 4.90
N LYS A 117 7.52 10.66 5.18
CA LYS A 117 8.47 9.88 4.40
C LYS A 117 7.78 8.88 3.48
N LEU A 118 6.51 9.10 3.16
CA LEU A 118 5.75 8.18 2.31
C LEU A 118 6.45 8.01 0.97
N GLY A 119 6.86 6.80 0.68
CA GLY A 119 7.53 6.46 -0.58
C GLY A 119 6.80 5.41 -1.39
N LEU A 120 5.87 4.70 -0.77
CA LEU A 120 5.09 3.66 -1.45
C LEU A 120 3.67 3.64 -0.93
N LEU A 121 2.73 3.63 -1.86
CA LEU A 121 1.31 3.45 -1.56
C LEU A 121 0.84 2.20 -2.27
N VAL A 122 0.33 1.23 -1.51
CA VAL A 122 -0.28 0.02 -2.05
C VAL A 122 -1.78 0.18 -1.91
N VAL A 123 -2.51 0.04 -3.01
CA VAL A 123 -3.97 0.15 -3.01
C VAL A 123 -4.55 -1.19 -3.42
N ASP A 124 -5.26 -1.84 -2.51
CA ASP A 124 -5.90 -3.12 -2.79
C ASP A 124 -7.35 -2.89 -3.18
N GLU A 125 -7.77 -3.53 -4.27
CA GLU A 125 -9.15 -3.45 -4.78
C GLU A 125 -9.61 -2.00 -4.96
N GLU A 126 -8.84 -1.22 -5.69
CA GLU A 126 -9.11 0.20 -5.94
C GLU A 126 -10.52 0.45 -6.44
N GLN A 127 -11.07 -0.47 -7.23
CA GLN A 127 -12.41 -0.32 -7.80
C GLN A 127 -13.51 -0.22 -6.73
N ARG A 128 -13.23 -0.63 -5.51
CA ARG A 128 -14.20 -0.57 -4.41
C ARG A 128 -14.23 0.78 -3.70
N PHE A 129 -13.30 1.68 -4.04
CA PHE A 129 -13.29 3.02 -3.47
C PHE A 129 -14.16 3.96 -4.33
N GLY A 130 -14.84 4.89 -3.66
CA GLY A 130 -15.65 5.88 -4.35
C GLY A 130 -14.81 6.97 -5.00
N VAL A 131 -15.48 7.85 -5.75
CA VAL A 131 -14.81 8.92 -6.51
C VAL A 131 -13.99 9.84 -5.60
N THR A 132 -14.58 10.27 -4.49
CA THR A 132 -13.89 11.17 -3.55
C THR A 132 -12.63 10.53 -3.00
N HIS A 133 -12.71 9.24 -2.64
CA HIS A 133 -11.54 8.53 -2.13
C HIS A 133 -10.47 8.38 -3.20
N LYS A 134 -10.86 8.11 -4.44
CA LYS A 134 -9.90 7.99 -5.54
C LYS A 134 -9.17 9.29 -5.82
N GLU A 135 -9.87 10.41 -5.70
CA GLU A 135 -9.24 11.72 -5.84
C GLU A 135 -8.22 11.97 -4.74
N ARG A 136 -8.57 11.61 -3.50
CA ARG A 136 -7.65 11.76 -2.37
C ARG A 136 -6.43 10.85 -2.53
N ILE A 137 -6.63 9.64 -3.05
CA ILE A 137 -5.52 8.72 -3.35
C ILE A 137 -4.56 9.36 -4.34
N LYS A 138 -5.07 10.01 -5.38
CA LYS A 138 -4.24 10.72 -6.34
C LYS A 138 -3.42 11.82 -5.69
N GLU A 139 -4.02 12.59 -4.78
CA GLU A 139 -3.32 13.64 -4.07
C GLU A 139 -2.17 13.08 -3.24
N MET A 140 -2.42 11.97 -2.52
CA MET A 140 -1.40 11.34 -1.69
C MET A 140 -0.28 10.74 -2.49
N SER A 141 -0.53 10.36 -3.74
CA SER A 141 0.43 9.63 -4.55
C SER A 141 1.40 10.51 -5.33
N VAL A 142 1.28 11.82 -5.21
CA VAL A 142 2.20 12.73 -5.91
C VAL A 142 3.61 12.50 -5.39
N GLY A 143 4.52 12.12 -6.28
CA GLY A 143 5.91 11.83 -5.92
C GLY A 143 6.11 10.50 -5.18
N VAL A 144 5.10 9.66 -5.14
CA VAL A 144 5.09 8.39 -4.40
C VAL A 144 4.92 7.23 -5.38
N ASP A 145 5.65 6.15 -5.16
CA ASP A 145 5.44 4.93 -5.94
C ASP A 145 4.08 4.32 -5.57
N VAL A 146 3.33 3.88 -6.56
CA VAL A 146 2.00 3.30 -6.34
C VAL A 146 1.94 1.90 -6.93
N VAL A 147 1.47 0.96 -6.13
CA VAL A 147 1.18 -0.40 -6.57
C VAL A 147 -0.30 -0.67 -6.32
N THR A 148 -1.05 -0.87 -7.39
CA THR A 148 -2.47 -1.17 -7.29
C THR A 148 -2.67 -2.67 -7.49
N LEU A 149 -3.32 -3.30 -6.52
CA LEU A 149 -3.62 -4.73 -6.55
C LEU A 149 -5.09 -4.94 -6.91
N SER A 150 -5.38 -5.94 -7.71
CA SER A 150 -6.75 -6.26 -8.06
C SER A 150 -6.93 -7.76 -8.15
N ALA A 151 -7.97 -8.26 -7.49
CA ALA A 151 -8.38 -9.66 -7.61
C ALA A 151 -9.38 -9.84 -8.75
N THR A 152 -9.92 -8.74 -9.29
CA THR A 152 -10.92 -8.80 -10.35
C THR A 152 -10.26 -9.20 -11.65
N PRO A 153 -10.75 -10.26 -12.34
CA PRO A 153 -10.19 -10.62 -13.64
C PRO A 153 -10.35 -9.47 -14.62
N ILE A 154 -9.28 -9.16 -15.32
CA ILE A 154 -9.30 -8.13 -16.34
C ILE A 154 -9.63 -8.80 -17.66
N PRO A 155 -10.57 -8.25 -18.48
CA PRO A 155 -10.83 -8.80 -19.80
C PRO A 155 -9.53 -8.94 -20.58
N ARG A 156 -9.40 -10.03 -21.33
CA ARG A 156 -8.18 -10.34 -22.07
C ARG A 156 -7.66 -9.17 -22.90
N THR A 157 -8.57 -8.50 -23.58
CA THR A 157 -8.20 -7.35 -24.40
C THR A 157 -7.56 -6.25 -23.57
N LEU A 158 -8.10 -6.03 -22.39
CA LEU A 158 -7.62 -4.99 -21.50
C LEU A 158 -6.27 -5.38 -20.89
N GLU A 159 -6.07 -6.66 -20.57
CA GLU A 159 -4.78 -7.13 -20.09
C GLU A 159 -3.69 -6.89 -21.10
N MET A 160 -3.95 -7.22 -22.37
CA MET A 160 -2.99 -7.00 -23.43
C MET A 160 -2.65 -5.52 -23.58
N SER A 161 -3.65 -4.68 -23.45
CA SER A 161 -3.47 -3.25 -23.52
C SER A 161 -2.58 -2.74 -22.39
N LEU A 162 -2.83 -3.22 -21.18
CA LEU A 162 -2.04 -2.82 -20.01
C LEU A 162 -0.59 -3.28 -20.12
N THR A 163 -0.35 -4.49 -20.59
CA THR A 163 1.01 -4.97 -20.75
C THR A 163 1.75 -4.20 -21.84
N GLY A 164 1.03 -3.73 -22.85
CA GLY A 164 1.63 -2.92 -23.91
C GLY A 164 2.00 -1.51 -23.45
N ILE A 165 1.34 -0.98 -22.45
CA ILE A 165 1.60 0.36 -21.93
C ILE A 165 2.86 0.40 -21.09
N ARG A 166 3.23 -0.71 -20.55
CA ARG A 166 4.34 -0.80 -19.61
C ARG A 166 5.61 -1.23 -20.27
#